data_b494986e59ff34458795e75f0d753ea1
#
_entry.id   b494986e59ff34458795e75f0d753ea1
#
_cell.length_a   1.000
_cell.length_b   1.000
_cell.length_c   1.000
_cell.angle_alpha   90.00
_cell.angle_beta   90.00
_cell.angle_gamma   90.00
#
_symmetry.space_group_name_H-M   'P 1'
#
loop_
_entity.id
_entity.type
_entity.pdbx_description
1 polymer ?
#
loop_
_entity_poly.entity_id
_entity_poly.type
_entity_poly.pdbx_seq_one_letter_code
_entity_poly.pdbx_strand_id
1 'polypeptide(L)'
;MTLTYRPALPSDIASCIELRGKTRENAVSVARLKQLGVTLSSWSADVASGNLPGYVCLEHDQIVGYCFADKRTGEIVVLALLPKWEGEGIGRSLLAMMVTELARLGFRRLFLGCSSDPKVRSYGFYRHLGWRSTGAFDVNHDEVLELLLD
;
A
#
# COMPACT_ATOMS: atom_id res chain seq x y z
N MET A 1 -11.11 20.01 9.00
CA MET A 1 -10.01 19.18 8.47
C MET A 1 -10.46 18.60 7.13
N THR A 2 -9.70 18.89 6.09
CA THR A 2 -10.07 18.47 4.73
C THR A 2 -9.04 17.47 4.20
N LEU A 3 -9.50 16.26 3.91
CA LEU A 3 -8.69 15.24 3.29
C LEU A 3 -9.03 15.17 1.80
N THR A 4 -8.01 15.07 0.98
CA THR A 4 -8.17 14.88 -0.46
C THR A 4 -7.45 13.62 -0.89
N TYR A 5 -8.02 12.93 -1.88
CA TYR A 5 -7.47 11.70 -2.45
C TYR A 5 -7.26 11.93 -3.94
N ARG A 6 -6.13 11.48 -4.45
CA ARG A 6 -5.84 11.56 -5.89
C ARG A 6 -4.87 10.47 -6.31
N PRO A 7 -4.79 10.17 -7.61
CA PRO A 7 -3.74 9.28 -8.11
C PRO A 7 -2.35 9.80 -7.76
N ALA A 8 -1.43 8.88 -7.46
CA ALA A 8 -0.06 9.22 -7.15
C ALA A 8 0.70 9.64 -8.42
N LEU A 9 1.58 10.63 -8.25
CA LEU A 9 2.45 11.13 -9.30
C LEU A 9 3.90 10.79 -8.96
N PRO A 10 4.81 10.72 -9.97
CA PRO A 10 6.23 10.49 -9.68
C PRO A 10 6.81 11.49 -8.67
N SER A 11 6.33 12.74 -8.71
CA SER A 11 6.78 13.77 -7.76
C SER A 11 6.37 13.54 -6.31
N ASP A 12 5.45 12.61 -6.05
CA ASP A 12 5.02 12.27 -4.70
C ASP A 12 5.97 11.30 -4.00
N ILE A 13 6.84 10.62 -4.74
CA ILE A 13 7.56 9.46 -4.21
C ILE A 13 8.57 9.84 -3.12
N ALA A 14 9.20 11.01 -3.21
CA ALA A 14 10.10 11.46 -2.14
C ALA A 14 9.37 11.51 -0.79
N SER A 15 8.14 12.04 -0.77
CA SER A 15 7.31 12.10 0.43
C SER A 15 6.86 10.71 0.88
N CYS A 16 6.57 9.81 -0.07
CA CYS A 16 6.19 8.44 0.24
C CYS A 16 7.32 7.67 0.92
N ILE A 17 8.56 7.82 0.43
CA ILE A 17 9.73 7.19 1.02
C ILE A 17 9.93 7.70 2.45
N GLU A 18 9.81 8.99 2.67
CA GLU A 18 9.94 9.58 4.01
C GLU A 18 8.87 9.04 4.95
N LEU A 19 7.61 8.99 4.50
CA LEU A 19 6.50 8.46 5.29
C LEU A 19 6.72 7.01 5.67
N ARG A 20 7.30 6.20 4.77
CA ARG A 20 7.52 4.78 5.00
C ARG A 20 8.40 4.51 6.22
N GLY A 21 9.29 5.44 6.55
CA GLY A 21 10.13 5.36 7.75
C GLY A 21 9.43 5.79 9.04
N LYS A 22 8.20 6.29 8.96
CA LYS A 22 7.47 6.86 10.10
C LYS A 22 6.22 6.09 10.50
N THR A 23 5.93 4.97 9.85
CA THR A 23 4.75 4.16 10.19
C THR A 23 4.93 3.50 11.55
N ARG A 24 3.79 3.25 12.24
CA ARG A 24 3.82 2.65 13.59
C ARG A 24 4.43 1.26 13.58
N GLU A 25 4.03 0.45 12.61
CA GLU A 25 4.47 -0.93 12.47
C GLU A 25 5.10 -1.10 11.09
N ASN A 26 6.12 -1.93 11.01
CA ASN A 26 6.83 -2.20 9.75
C ASN A 26 7.44 -0.94 9.11
N ALA A 27 7.91 0.00 9.93
CA ALA A 27 8.63 1.16 9.41
C ALA A 27 9.89 0.70 8.68
N VAL A 28 10.11 1.26 7.48
CA VAL A 28 11.26 0.91 6.66
C VAL A 28 12.05 2.18 6.38
N SER A 29 13.31 2.21 6.81
CA SER A 29 14.17 3.37 6.60
C SER A 29 14.56 3.52 5.13
N VAL A 30 14.97 4.73 4.75
CA VAL A 30 15.49 5.01 3.40
C VAL A 30 16.63 4.05 3.05
N ALA A 31 17.55 3.81 4.00
CA ALA A 31 18.66 2.90 3.79
C ALA A 31 18.20 1.47 3.53
N ARG A 32 17.21 0.99 4.29
CA ARG A 32 16.67 -0.36 4.11
C ARG A 32 15.93 -0.51 2.79
N LEU A 33 15.15 0.49 2.40
CA LEU A 33 14.48 0.48 1.09
C LEU A 33 15.51 0.38 -0.03
N LYS A 34 16.61 1.14 0.08
CA LYS A 34 17.69 1.10 -0.91
C LYS A 34 18.31 -0.30 -1.00
N GLN A 35 18.52 -0.97 0.12
CA GLN A 35 19.02 -2.35 0.14
C GLN A 35 18.07 -3.31 -0.57
N LEU A 36 16.77 -3.06 -0.51
CA LEU A 36 15.75 -3.85 -1.18
C LEU A 36 15.55 -3.44 -2.65
N GLY A 37 16.35 -2.51 -3.16
CA GLY A 37 16.24 -2.02 -4.53
C GLY A 37 15.18 -0.94 -4.73
N VAL A 38 14.59 -0.44 -3.65
CA VAL A 38 13.56 0.60 -3.70
C VAL A 38 14.22 1.95 -3.44
N THR A 39 14.35 2.74 -4.48
CA THR A 39 14.95 4.08 -4.41
C THR A 39 13.97 5.10 -4.99
N LEU A 40 14.26 6.38 -4.78
CA LEU A 40 13.48 7.45 -5.40
C LEU A 40 13.41 7.23 -6.92
N SER A 41 14.54 6.92 -7.54
CA SER A 41 14.61 6.71 -8.99
C SER A 41 13.79 5.51 -9.44
N SER A 42 13.96 4.34 -8.82
CA SER A 42 13.27 3.11 -9.23
C SER A 42 11.75 3.22 -9.02
N TRP A 43 11.34 3.72 -7.86
CA TRP A 43 9.91 3.86 -7.54
C TRP A 43 9.25 4.91 -8.44
N SER A 44 9.88 6.07 -8.62
CA SER A 44 9.36 7.11 -9.51
C SER A 44 9.22 6.63 -10.95
N ALA A 45 10.19 5.84 -11.44
CA ALA A 45 10.14 5.27 -12.78
C ALA A 45 8.97 4.30 -12.93
N ASP A 46 8.72 3.46 -11.93
CA ASP A 46 7.61 2.52 -11.96
C ASP A 46 6.25 3.23 -11.94
N VAL A 47 6.15 4.33 -11.21
CA VAL A 47 4.92 5.15 -11.22
C VAL A 47 4.76 5.83 -12.58
N ALA A 48 5.85 6.41 -13.12
CA ALA A 48 5.80 7.10 -14.41
C ALA A 48 5.42 6.16 -15.57
N SER A 49 5.90 4.90 -15.54
CA SER A 49 5.58 3.91 -16.56
C SER A 49 4.15 3.37 -16.46
N GLY A 50 3.47 3.61 -15.32
CA GLY A 50 2.15 3.07 -15.04
C GLY A 50 2.17 1.65 -14.49
N ASN A 51 3.32 1.03 -14.29
CA ASN A 51 3.41 -0.32 -13.73
C ASN A 51 3.03 -0.40 -12.25
N LEU A 52 3.19 0.72 -11.53
CA LEU A 52 2.91 0.81 -10.11
C LEU A 52 1.88 1.91 -9.83
N PRO A 53 0.61 1.71 -10.20
CA PRO A 53 -0.41 2.70 -9.90
C PRO A 53 -0.59 2.86 -8.40
N GLY A 54 -0.94 4.07 -7.97
CA GLY A 54 -1.15 4.34 -6.57
C GLY A 54 -2.10 5.49 -6.35
N TYR A 55 -2.55 5.61 -5.09
CA TYR A 55 -3.35 6.72 -4.62
C TYR A 55 -2.71 7.29 -3.36
N VAL A 56 -2.79 8.60 -3.22
CA VAL A 56 -2.30 9.30 -2.04
C VAL A 56 -3.46 10.04 -1.38
N CYS A 57 -3.38 10.13 -0.05
CA CYS A 57 -4.28 10.96 0.74
C CYS A 57 -3.49 12.13 1.28
N LEU A 58 -4.02 13.35 1.11
CA LEU A 58 -3.37 14.57 1.56
C LEU A 58 -4.25 15.30 2.56
N GLU A 59 -3.60 15.85 3.57
CA GLU A 59 -4.17 16.89 4.41
C GLU A 59 -3.46 18.17 4.03
N HIS A 60 -4.19 19.13 3.44
CA HIS A 60 -3.61 20.26 2.73
C HIS A 60 -2.66 19.73 1.66
N ASP A 61 -1.39 20.10 1.69
CA ASP A 61 -0.41 19.64 0.71
C ASP A 61 0.50 18.52 1.23
N GLN A 62 0.21 17.99 2.43
CA GLN A 62 1.00 16.95 3.05
C GLN A 62 0.40 15.57 2.78
N ILE A 63 1.20 14.65 2.27
CA ILE A 63 0.79 13.24 2.13
C ILE A 63 0.78 12.61 3.52
N VAL A 64 -0.37 12.07 3.91
CA VAL A 64 -0.56 11.41 5.20
C VAL A 64 -0.78 9.91 5.07
N GLY A 65 -1.02 9.44 3.87
CA GLY A 65 -1.17 8.01 3.57
C GLY A 65 -1.11 7.75 2.08
N TYR A 66 -0.83 6.50 1.72
CA TYR A 66 -0.79 6.08 0.33
C TYR A 66 -0.97 4.58 0.19
N CYS A 67 -1.34 4.15 -1.02
CA CYS A 67 -1.43 2.74 -1.39
C CYS A 67 -0.94 2.58 -2.82
N PHE A 68 -0.09 1.60 -3.06
CA PHE A 68 0.40 1.27 -4.41
C PHE A 68 0.15 -0.21 -4.70
N ALA A 69 -0.06 -0.50 -5.97
CA ALA A 69 -0.26 -1.86 -6.45
C ALA A 69 0.58 -2.11 -7.70
N ASP A 70 0.86 -3.37 -7.98
CA ASP A 70 1.54 -3.79 -9.21
C ASP A 70 0.50 -4.22 -10.23
N LYS A 71 0.33 -3.45 -11.29
CA LYS A 71 -0.67 -3.77 -12.31
C LYS A 71 -0.31 -4.97 -13.18
N ARG A 72 0.92 -5.49 -13.05
CA ARG A 72 1.35 -6.69 -13.79
C ARG A 72 0.89 -7.98 -13.11
N THR A 73 0.64 -7.92 -11.81
CA THR A 73 0.35 -9.11 -10.98
C THR A 73 -0.95 -9.05 -10.20
N GLY A 74 -1.45 -7.86 -9.87
CA GLY A 74 -2.59 -7.69 -8.98
C GLY A 74 -2.20 -7.64 -7.51
N GLU A 75 -0.91 -7.44 -7.21
CA GLU A 75 -0.43 -7.33 -5.83
C GLU A 75 -0.67 -5.93 -5.27
N ILE A 76 -1.23 -5.85 -4.07
CA ILE A 76 -1.18 -4.62 -3.26
C ILE A 76 0.20 -4.60 -2.62
N VAL A 77 1.05 -3.72 -3.11
CA VAL A 77 2.47 -3.71 -2.73
C VAL A 77 2.70 -3.07 -1.39
N VAL A 78 1.99 -1.97 -1.11
CA VAL A 78 2.14 -1.24 0.14
C VAL A 78 0.91 -0.40 0.42
N LEU A 79 0.55 -0.33 1.69
CA LEU A 79 -0.44 0.61 2.23
C LEU A 79 0.19 1.18 3.49
N ALA A 80 0.38 2.48 3.54
CA ALA A 80 1.06 3.13 4.65
C ALA A 80 0.33 4.40 5.09
N LEU A 81 0.33 4.65 6.39
CA LEU A 81 -0.28 5.82 7.02
C LEU A 81 0.66 6.37 8.07
N LEU A 82 0.67 7.70 8.22
CA LEU A 82 1.27 8.29 9.42
C LEU A 82 0.46 7.88 10.64
N PRO A 83 1.13 7.54 11.78
CA PRO A 83 0.43 7.05 12.97
C PRO A 83 -0.69 7.98 13.45
N LYS A 84 -0.47 9.29 13.37
CA LYS A 84 -1.46 10.31 13.77
C LYS A 84 -2.79 10.17 13.02
N TRP A 85 -2.76 9.60 11.82
CA TRP A 85 -3.91 9.51 10.94
C TRP A 85 -4.57 8.13 10.93
N GLU A 86 -4.10 7.21 11.75
CA GLU A 86 -4.75 5.91 11.91
C GLU A 86 -6.12 6.07 12.57
N GLY A 87 -7.04 5.16 12.26
CA GLY A 87 -8.37 5.19 12.84
C GLY A 87 -9.35 6.18 12.20
N GLU A 88 -8.93 6.88 11.15
CA GLU A 88 -9.76 7.88 10.46
C GLU A 88 -10.39 7.34 9.15
N GLY A 89 -10.23 6.05 8.87
CA GLY A 89 -10.77 5.43 7.66
C GLY A 89 -9.96 5.67 6.39
N ILE A 90 -8.79 6.28 6.49
CA ILE A 90 -7.95 6.60 5.33
C ILE A 90 -7.44 5.35 4.65
N GLY A 91 -6.91 4.39 5.44
CA GLY A 91 -6.39 3.13 4.88
C GLY A 91 -7.46 2.35 4.14
N ARG A 92 -8.66 2.29 4.71
CA ARG A 92 -9.80 1.64 4.08
C ARG A 92 -10.17 2.31 2.75
N SER A 93 -10.19 3.63 2.72
CA SER A 93 -10.52 4.39 1.51
C SER A 93 -9.47 4.21 0.43
N LEU A 94 -8.18 4.28 0.79
CA LEU A 94 -7.08 4.07 -0.15
C LEU A 94 -7.12 2.65 -0.73
N LEU A 95 -7.32 1.65 0.10
CA LEU A 95 -7.39 0.26 -0.34
C LEU A 95 -8.58 0.06 -1.28
N ALA A 96 -9.74 0.62 -0.95
CA ALA A 96 -10.93 0.54 -1.80
C ALA A 96 -10.69 1.15 -3.18
N MET A 97 -9.98 2.28 -3.24
CA MET A 97 -9.63 2.90 -4.51
C MET A 97 -8.74 2.01 -5.36
N MET A 98 -7.74 1.37 -4.74
CA MET A 98 -6.85 0.45 -5.45
C MET A 98 -7.59 -0.80 -5.93
N VAL A 99 -8.46 -1.37 -5.10
CA VAL A 99 -9.27 -2.53 -5.50
C VAL A 99 -10.13 -2.18 -6.71
N THR A 100 -10.78 -1.02 -6.69
CA THR A 100 -11.59 -0.55 -7.81
C THR A 100 -10.75 -0.39 -9.08
N GLU A 101 -9.57 0.20 -8.97
CA GLU A 101 -8.68 0.40 -10.12
C GLU A 101 -8.20 -0.92 -10.71
N LEU A 102 -7.80 -1.87 -9.87
CA LEU A 102 -7.34 -3.18 -10.35
C LEU A 102 -8.50 -3.98 -10.97
N ALA A 103 -9.71 -3.88 -10.41
CA ALA A 103 -10.89 -4.49 -11.00
C ALA A 103 -11.17 -3.90 -12.39
N ARG A 104 -11.04 -2.58 -12.54
CA ARG A 104 -11.19 -1.90 -13.83
C ARG A 104 -10.18 -2.39 -14.86
N LEU A 105 -8.96 -2.74 -14.39
CA LEU A 105 -7.91 -3.28 -15.26
C LEU A 105 -8.11 -4.76 -15.61
N GLY A 106 -9.15 -5.40 -15.07
CA GLY A 106 -9.52 -6.77 -15.43
C GLY A 106 -9.08 -7.84 -14.46
N PHE A 107 -8.49 -7.47 -13.32
CA PHE A 107 -8.08 -8.46 -12.31
C PHE A 107 -9.31 -9.06 -11.63
N ARG A 108 -9.27 -10.39 -11.44
CA ARG A 108 -10.29 -11.13 -10.70
C ARG A 108 -9.79 -11.60 -9.35
N ARG A 109 -8.49 -11.54 -9.13
CA ARG A 109 -7.84 -11.93 -7.87
C ARG A 109 -6.76 -10.93 -7.55
N LEU A 110 -6.81 -10.41 -6.33
CA LEU A 110 -5.77 -9.54 -5.77
C LEU A 110 -5.10 -10.27 -4.62
N PHE A 111 -3.85 -9.92 -4.33
CA PHE A 111 -3.12 -10.52 -3.21
C PHE A 111 -2.18 -9.53 -2.57
N LEU A 112 -1.75 -9.83 -1.36
CA LEU A 112 -0.79 -9.04 -0.62
C LEU A 112 -0.09 -9.91 0.43
N GLY A 113 1.06 -9.45 0.90
CA GLY A 113 1.74 -10.05 2.04
C GLY A 113 1.58 -9.15 3.26
N CYS A 114 1.25 -9.74 4.40
CA CYS A 114 1.19 -9.02 5.67
C CYS A 114 1.59 -9.92 6.82
N SER A 115 1.83 -9.32 7.99
CA SER A 115 2.23 -10.07 9.17
C SER A 115 1.17 -11.10 9.56
N SER A 116 1.62 -12.30 9.92
CA SER A 116 0.77 -13.35 10.46
C SER A 116 0.55 -13.22 11.96
N ASP A 117 1.14 -12.20 12.61
CA ASP A 117 0.97 -11.96 14.04
C ASP A 117 -0.37 -11.28 14.30
N PRO A 118 -1.30 -11.95 15.05
CA PRO A 118 -2.61 -11.36 15.33
C PRO A 118 -2.56 -10.07 16.13
N LYS A 119 -1.43 -9.75 16.76
CA LYS A 119 -1.25 -8.52 17.53
C LYS A 119 -0.93 -7.32 16.64
N VAL A 120 -0.51 -7.56 15.41
CA VAL A 120 -0.19 -6.50 14.44
C VAL A 120 -1.49 -6.01 13.81
N ARG A 121 -1.63 -4.69 13.69
CA ARG A 121 -2.86 -4.06 13.20
C ARG A 121 -3.31 -4.56 11.82
N SER A 122 -2.37 -4.78 10.91
CA SER A 122 -2.68 -5.24 9.55
C SER A 122 -3.37 -6.61 9.52
N TYR A 123 -3.08 -7.48 10.50
CA TYR A 123 -3.68 -8.80 10.56
C TYR A 123 -5.22 -8.74 10.55
N GLY A 124 -5.81 -7.96 11.44
CA GLY A 124 -7.26 -7.81 11.51
C GLY A 124 -7.82 -6.88 10.44
N PHE A 125 -7.04 -5.88 10.05
CA PHE A 125 -7.49 -4.86 9.09
C PHE A 125 -7.94 -5.48 7.77
N TYR A 126 -7.06 -6.27 7.14
CA TYR A 126 -7.39 -6.87 5.84
C TYR A 126 -8.47 -7.94 5.96
N ARG A 127 -8.43 -8.77 7.01
CA ARG A 127 -9.42 -9.81 7.22
C ARG A 127 -10.82 -9.23 7.41
N HIS A 128 -10.92 -8.12 8.14
CA HIS A 128 -12.19 -7.42 8.33
C HIS A 128 -12.77 -6.93 7.01
N LEU A 129 -11.93 -6.60 6.04
CA LEU A 129 -12.35 -6.12 4.72
C LEU A 129 -12.56 -7.25 3.70
N GLY A 130 -12.53 -8.50 4.13
CA GLY A 130 -12.87 -9.63 3.27
C GLY A 130 -11.68 -10.38 2.68
N TRP A 131 -10.46 -9.97 2.98
CA TRP A 131 -9.26 -10.68 2.54
C TRP A 131 -9.10 -11.97 3.33
N ARG A 132 -8.65 -13.04 2.67
CA ARG A 132 -8.51 -14.36 3.29
C ARG A 132 -7.10 -14.90 3.07
N SER A 133 -6.63 -15.68 4.06
CA SER A 133 -5.33 -16.34 3.95
C SER A 133 -5.35 -17.40 2.83
N THR A 134 -4.28 -17.43 2.05
CA THR A 134 -4.05 -18.48 1.07
C THR A 134 -3.38 -19.71 1.69
N GLY A 135 -2.88 -19.58 2.93
CA GLY A 135 -2.05 -20.61 3.58
C GLY A 135 -0.59 -20.57 3.17
N ALA A 136 -0.22 -19.68 2.26
CA ALA A 136 1.16 -19.53 1.80
C ALA A 136 1.86 -18.37 2.51
N PHE A 137 3.19 -18.40 2.54
CA PHE A 137 4.03 -17.33 3.05
C PHE A 137 5.01 -16.91 1.95
N ASP A 138 5.32 -15.63 1.90
CA ASP A 138 6.24 -15.10 0.90
C ASP A 138 7.70 -15.14 1.40
N VAL A 139 8.61 -14.65 0.57
CA VAL A 139 10.06 -14.65 0.88
C VAL A 139 10.42 -13.82 2.12
N ASN A 140 9.54 -12.90 2.51
CA ASN A 140 9.71 -12.06 3.70
C ASN A 140 9.06 -12.66 4.95
N HIS A 141 8.56 -13.90 4.85
CA HIS A 141 7.83 -14.60 5.91
C HIS A 141 6.49 -13.94 6.25
N ASP A 142 5.95 -13.13 5.36
CA ASP A 142 4.61 -12.58 5.49
C ASP A 142 3.58 -13.58 4.96
N GLU A 143 2.44 -13.60 5.61
CA GLU A 143 1.31 -14.41 5.17
C GLU A 143 0.69 -13.79 3.93
N VAL A 144 0.45 -14.61 2.90
CA VAL A 144 -0.19 -14.14 1.67
C VAL A 144 -1.70 -14.20 1.82
N LEU A 145 -2.35 -13.04 1.73
CA LEU A 145 -3.80 -12.93 1.71
C LEU A 145 -4.27 -12.67 0.28
N GLU A 146 -5.50 -13.06 0.00
CA GLU A 146 -6.11 -12.79 -1.30
C GLU A 146 -7.51 -12.23 -1.16
N LEU A 147 -7.93 -11.48 -2.17
CA LEU A 147 -9.30 -10.99 -2.33
C LEU A 147 -9.76 -11.41 -3.72
N LEU A 148 -10.85 -12.18 -3.77
CA LEU A 148 -11.44 -12.61 -5.03
C LEU A 148 -12.52 -11.60 -5.43
N LEU A 149 -12.47 -11.16 -6.68
CA LEU A 149 -13.40 -10.19 -7.25
C LEU A 149 -14.40 -10.90 -8.15
N ASP A 150 -15.61 -10.42 -8.12
CA ASP A 150 -16.69 -10.97 -8.98
C ASP A 150 -16.57 -10.53 -10.43
#